data_dcb83519f7a32767f5b5cf65a05c1a1d
#
_entry.id   dcb83519f7a32767f5b5cf65a05c1a1d
#
_cell.length_a   1.000
_cell.length_b   1.000
_cell.length_c   1.000
_cell.angle_alpha   90.00
_cell.angle_beta   90.00
_cell.angle_gamma   90.00
#
_symmetry.space_group_name_H-M   'P 1'
#
loop_
_entity.id
_entity.type
_entity.pdbx_description
1 polymer ?
#
loop_
_entity_poly.entity_id
_entity_poly.type
_entity_poly.pdbx_seq_one_letter_code
_entity_poly.pdbx_strand_id
1 'polypeptide(L)'
;MKNILIIGLGRFGLHLAHKMTQLGNEVMIVDADATRVNQNAQDFADAQIADCTDLELLRSLDIASFDVCFVSVFDDFESSLVITSHLHTLGAHCIVSVAKKAVQAEILRKIGANEVICPEQEIAEKTAVRYN
;
A
#
# COMPACT_ATOMS: atom_id res chain seq x y z
N MET A 1 -8.36 1.09 17.15
CA MET A 1 -8.79 1.13 15.73
C MET A 1 -8.03 2.20 14.99
N LYS A 2 -7.50 1.88 13.84
CA LYS A 2 -6.77 2.82 12.98
C LYS A 2 -7.51 3.00 11.65
N ASN A 3 -7.24 4.13 10.99
CA ASN A 3 -7.67 4.39 9.62
C ASN A 3 -6.52 4.01 8.70
N ILE A 4 -6.75 3.06 7.83
CA ILE A 4 -5.74 2.47 6.94
C ILE A 4 -6.12 2.72 5.49
N LEU A 5 -5.15 3.20 4.71
CA LEU A 5 -5.29 3.32 3.25
C LEU A 5 -4.43 2.25 2.59
N ILE A 6 -5.00 1.48 1.69
CA ILE A 6 -4.27 0.48 0.92
C ILE A 6 -4.41 0.79 -0.55
N ILE A 7 -3.31 1.15 -1.18
CA ILE A 7 -3.21 1.47 -2.60
C ILE A 7 -2.57 0.29 -3.31
N GLY A 8 -3.33 -0.32 -4.21
CA GLY A 8 -2.91 -1.49 -4.96
C GLY A 8 -3.47 -2.78 -4.37
N LEU A 9 -4.35 -3.44 -5.14
CA LEU A 9 -5.09 -4.62 -4.73
C LEU A 9 -4.59 -5.89 -5.43
N GLY A 10 -3.28 -6.03 -5.57
CA GLY A 10 -2.66 -7.30 -5.91
C GLY A 10 -2.83 -8.28 -4.74
N ARG A 11 -2.22 -9.45 -4.85
CA ARG A 11 -2.37 -10.51 -3.83
C ARG A 11 -2.00 -10.01 -2.43
N PHE A 12 -0.85 -9.38 -2.30
CA PHE A 12 -0.39 -8.92 -0.99
C PHE A 12 -1.28 -7.83 -0.42
N GLY A 13 -1.57 -6.80 -1.21
CA GLY A 13 -2.41 -5.68 -0.76
C GLY A 13 -3.80 -6.12 -0.34
N LEU A 14 -4.42 -7.04 -1.08
CA LEU A 14 -5.74 -7.53 -0.76
C LEU A 14 -5.73 -8.39 0.52
N HIS A 15 -4.75 -9.28 0.69
CA HIS A 15 -4.61 -10.05 1.93
C HIS A 15 -4.39 -9.13 3.13
N LEU A 16 -3.56 -8.12 2.98
CA LEU A 16 -3.29 -7.14 4.03
C LEU A 16 -4.57 -6.38 4.40
N ALA A 17 -5.33 -5.94 3.40
CA ALA A 17 -6.59 -5.22 3.62
C ALA A 17 -7.60 -6.06 4.42
N HIS A 18 -7.78 -7.31 4.05
CA HIS A 18 -8.68 -8.22 4.78
C HIS A 18 -8.20 -8.45 6.21
N LYS A 19 -6.91 -8.67 6.41
CA LYS A 19 -6.37 -8.91 7.75
C LYS A 19 -6.49 -7.69 8.64
N MET A 20 -6.20 -6.49 8.12
CA MET A 20 -6.38 -5.25 8.86
C MET A 20 -7.84 -5.03 9.26
N THR A 21 -8.77 -5.37 8.39
CA THR A 21 -10.21 -5.30 8.69
C THR A 21 -10.59 -6.30 9.79
N GLN A 22 -10.08 -7.52 9.73
CA GLN A 22 -10.31 -8.53 10.77
C GLN A 22 -9.77 -8.08 12.14
N LEU A 23 -8.70 -7.33 12.16
CA LEU A 23 -8.10 -6.80 13.39
C LEU A 23 -8.83 -5.57 13.93
N GLY A 24 -9.91 -5.14 13.30
CA GLY A 24 -10.77 -4.07 13.80
C GLY A 24 -10.43 -2.68 13.27
N ASN A 25 -9.63 -2.57 12.22
CA ASN A 25 -9.29 -1.29 11.62
C ASN A 25 -10.28 -0.91 10.51
N GLU A 26 -10.43 0.39 10.28
CA GLU A 26 -11.17 0.89 9.11
C GLU A 26 -10.21 0.97 7.93
N VAL A 27 -10.55 0.25 6.86
CA VAL A 27 -9.69 0.14 5.69
C VAL A 27 -10.38 0.72 4.48
N MET A 28 -9.71 1.66 3.82
CA MET A 28 -10.07 2.15 2.50
C MET A 28 -9.14 1.50 1.48
N ILE A 29 -9.72 0.89 0.46
CA ILE A 29 -8.97 0.29 -0.64
C ILE A 29 -9.05 1.18 -1.88
N VAL A 30 -7.94 1.26 -2.61
CA VAL A 30 -7.84 2.05 -3.85
C VAL A 30 -7.04 1.27 -4.89
N ASP A 31 -7.56 1.18 -6.10
CA ASP A 31 -6.85 0.61 -7.24
C ASP A 31 -7.35 1.28 -8.51
N ALA A 32 -6.51 1.39 -9.52
CA ALA A 32 -6.90 1.92 -10.82
C ALA A 32 -7.77 0.93 -11.61
N ASP A 33 -7.70 -0.35 -11.27
CA ASP A 33 -8.47 -1.41 -11.90
C ASP A 33 -9.87 -1.50 -11.30
N ALA A 34 -10.86 -1.06 -12.07
CA ALA A 34 -12.26 -1.06 -11.62
C ALA A 34 -12.77 -2.45 -11.23
N THR A 35 -12.33 -3.50 -11.94
CA THR A 35 -12.76 -4.86 -11.65
C THR A 35 -12.29 -5.30 -10.26
N ARG A 36 -11.02 -5.05 -9.91
CA ARG A 36 -10.49 -5.38 -8.59
C ARG A 36 -11.23 -4.65 -7.48
N VAL A 37 -11.49 -3.36 -7.67
CA VAL A 37 -12.21 -2.57 -6.67
C VAL A 37 -13.64 -3.07 -6.51
N ASN A 38 -14.37 -3.25 -7.61
CA ASN A 38 -15.77 -3.65 -7.58
C ASN A 38 -15.99 -5.05 -6.99
N GLN A 39 -15.05 -5.97 -7.21
CA GLN A 39 -15.13 -7.32 -6.65
C GLN A 39 -14.97 -7.35 -5.13
N ASN A 40 -14.35 -6.33 -4.54
CA ASN A 40 -13.98 -6.33 -3.13
C ASN A 40 -14.61 -5.20 -2.31
N ALA A 41 -15.25 -4.24 -2.95
CA ALA A 41 -15.71 -3.00 -2.30
C ALA A 41 -16.58 -3.22 -1.06
N GLN A 42 -17.44 -4.23 -1.08
CA GLN A 42 -18.39 -4.49 0.01
C GLN A 42 -17.73 -4.97 1.30
N ASP A 43 -16.48 -5.45 1.23
CA ASP A 43 -15.78 -6.01 2.39
C ASP A 43 -15.03 -4.96 3.21
N PHE A 44 -15.02 -3.71 2.74
CA PHE A 44 -14.21 -2.64 3.35
C PHE A 44 -15.03 -1.41 3.67
N ALA A 45 -14.51 -0.56 4.55
CA ALA A 45 -15.18 0.65 4.98
C ALA A 45 -15.39 1.62 3.81
N ASP A 46 -14.44 1.69 2.89
CA ASP A 46 -14.53 2.50 1.68
C ASP A 46 -13.70 1.88 0.56
N ALA A 47 -14.05 2.19 -0.68
CA ALA A 47 -13.38 1.68 -1.87
C ALA A 47 -13.45 2.71 -2.99
N GLN A 48 -12.31 2.99 -3.62
CA GLN A 48 -12.22 3.98 -4.69
C GLN A 48 -11.51 3.40 -5.91
N ILE A 49 -12.02 3.71 -7.08
CA ILE A 49 -11.34 3.45 -8.35
C ILE A 49 -10.57 4.71 -8.69
N ALA A 50 -9.25 4.65 -8.61
CA ALA A 50 -8.43 5.84 -8.77
C ALA A 50 -7.01 5.49 -9.19
N ASP A 51 -6.43 6.34 -10.06
CA ASP A 51 -5.01 6.30 -10.39
C ASP A 51 -4.27 7.23 -9.42
N CYS A 52 -3.61 6.65 -8.45
CA CYS A 52 -2.91 7.41 -7.40
C CYS A 52 -1.58 8.03 -7.87
N THR A 53 -1.18 7.82 -9.12
CA THR A 53 -0.09 8.60 -9.72
C THR A 53 -0.53 10.04 -10.05
N ASP A 54 -1.83 10.30 -10.05
CA ASP A 54 -2.39 11.64 -10.19
C ASP A 54 -2.42 12.32 -8.81
N LEU A 55 -1.57 13.32 -8.62
CA LEU A 55 -1.43 14.02 -7.33
C LEU A 55 -2.74 14.65 -6.86
N GLU A 56 -3.49 15.30 -7.76
CA GLU A 56 -4.73 15.97 -7.38
C GLU A 56 -5.80 14.97 -6.96
N LEU A 57 -5.85 13.82 -7.60
CA LEU A 57 -6.77 12.77 -7.23
C LEU A 57 -6.41 12.20 -5.87
N LEU A 58 -5.13 11.96 -5.62
CA LEU A 58 -4.65 11.47 -4.33
C LEU A 58 -4.91 12.50 -3.22
N ARG A 59 -4.72 13.79 -3.51
CA ARG A 59 -5.03 14.88 -2.59
C ARG A 59 -6.49 14.85 -2.13
N SER A 60 -7.41 14.47 -3.01
CA SER A 60 -8.85 14.43 -2.71
C SER A 60 -9.22 13.35 -1.69
N LEU A 61 -8.34 12.41 -1.40
CA LEU A 61 -8.59 11.31 -0.46
C LEU A 61 -8.33 11.66 1.01
N ASP A 62 -7.97 12.90 1.31
CA ASP A 62 -7.65 13.34 2.67
C ASP A 62 -6.57 12.48 3.34
N ILE A 63 -5.40 12.47 2.72
CA ILE A 63 -4.29 11.59 3.10
C ILE A 63 -3.88 11.72 4.57
N ALA A 64 -3.89 12.94 5.10
CA ALA A 64 -3.50 13.17 6.49
C ALA A 64 -4.44 12.53 7.52
N SER A 65 -5.64 12.10 7.11
CA SER A 65 -6.59 11.44 8.01
C SER A 65 -6.24 9.95 8.25
N PHE A 66 -5.37 9.37 7.45
CA PHE A 66 -4.98 7.96 7.60
C PHE A 66 -3.79 7.82 8.54
N ASP A 67 -3.86 6.83 9.42
CA ASP A 67 -2.75 6.50 10.32
C ASP A 67 -1.61 5.82 9.57
N VAL A 68 -1.93 4.97 8.60
CA VAL A 68 -0.95 4.28 7.77
C VAL A 68 -1.45 4.21 6.33
N CYS A 69 -0.55 4.51 5.39
CA CYS A 69 -0.80 4.36 3.96
C CYS A 69 0.15 3.28 3.41
N PHE A 70 -0.43 2.21 2.87
CA PHE A 70 0.33 1.13 2.24
C PHE A 70 0.33 1.32 0.72
N VAL A 71 1.51 1.24 0.12
CA VAL A 71 1.68 1.29 -1.32
C VAL A 71 2.09 -0.10 -1.80
N SER A 72 1.11 -0.84 -2.33
CA SER A 72 1.27 -2.22 -2.76
C SER A 72 1.08 -2.36 -4.27
N VAL A 73 1.78 -1.53 -5.03
CA VAL A 73 1.80 -1.57 -6.50
C VAL A 73 3.03 -2.38 -6.91
N PHE A 74 2.87 -3.69 -6.89
CA PHE A 74 3.99 -4.63 -6.90
C PHE A 74 4.70 -4.76 -8.24
N ASP A 75 3.94 -4.69 -9.35
CA ASP A 75 4.49 -4.93 -10.69
C ASP A 75 4.86 -3.66 -11.44
N ASP A 76 4.69 -2.50 -10.83
CA ASP A 76 4.96 -1.21 -11.46
C ASP A 76 5.75 -0.32 -10.49
N PHE A 77 7.07 -0.47 -10.54
CA PHE A 77 7.95 0.27 -9.64
C PHE A 77 7.89 1.78 -9.86
N GLU A 78 7.75 2.22 -11.10
CA GLU A 78 7.62 3.65 -11.40
C GLU A 78 6.39 4.24 -10.71
N SER A 79 5.24 3.57 -10.82
CA SER A 79 4.03 4.02 -10.12
C SER A 79 4.22 3.99 -8.61
N SER A 80 4.88 2.99 -8.08
CA SER A 80 5.17 2.90 -6.64
C SER A 80 6.01 4.09 -6.15
N LEU A 81 7.02 4.47 -6.93
CA LEU A 81 7.85 5.65 -6.61
C LEU A 81 7.02 6.93 -6.61
N VAL A 82 6.22 7.13 -7.65
CA VAL A 82 5.39 8.33 -7.81
C VAL A 82 4.38 8.43 -6.67
N ILE A 83 3.67 7.34 -6.37
CA ILE A 83 2.67 7.32 -5.30
C ILE A 83 3.31 7.58 -3.94
N THR A 84 4.43 6.94 -3.64
CA THR A 84 5.17 7.15 -2.38
C THR A 84 5.59 8.61 -2.24
N SER A 85 6.11 9.21 -3.31
CA SER A 85 6.50 10.62 -3.33
C SER A 85 5.30 11.53 -3.09
N HIS A 86 4.16 11.25 -3.73
CA HIS A 86 2.95 12.03 -3.56
C HIS A 86 2.41 11.94 -2.13
N LEU A 87 2.41 10.77 -1.54
CA LEU A 87 1.98 10.59 -0.15
C LEU A 87 2.85 11.41 0.82
N HIS A 88 4.14 11.40 0.58
CA HIS A 88 5.07 12.21 1.37
C HIS A 88 4.75 13.71 1.24
N THR A 89 4.56 14.17 0.01
CA THR A 89 4.19 15.57 -0.28
C THR A 89 2.89 15.97 0.42
N LEU A 90 1.91 15.06 0.46
CA LEU A 90 0.60 15.31 1.05
C LEU A 90 0.56 15.14 2.58
N GLY A 91 1.69 14.88 3.20
CA GLY A 91 1.78 14.81 4.65
C GLY A 91 1.29 13.51 5.28
N ALA A 92 1.37 12.39 4.57
CA ALA A 92 1.03 11.10 5.15
C ALA A 92 1.82 10.83 6.44
N HIS A 93 1.15 10.34 7.48
CA HIS A 93 1.78 10.09 8.78
C HIS A 93 2.73 8.91 8.77
N CYS A 94 2.39 7.87 8.04
CA CYS A 94 3.23 6.67 7.93
C CYS A 94 3.02 6.06 6.56
N ILE A 95 4.09 5.92 5.79
CA ILE A 95 4.06 5.34 4.44
C ILE A 95 4.83 4.03 4.48
N VAL A 96 4.15 2.95 4.15
CA VAL A 96 4.74 1.61 4.04
C VAL A 96 4.63 1.16 2.59
N SER A 97 5.74 1.06 1.90
CA SER A 97 5.77 0.67 0.48
C SER A 97 6.30 -0.75 0.34
N VAL A 98 5.85 -1.44 -0.70
CA VAL A 98 6.21 -2.82 -0.99
C VAL A 98 7.14 -2.85 -2.18
N ALA A 99 8.22 -3.62 -2.08
CA ALA A 99 9.23 -3.74 -3.13
C ALA A 99 9.61 -5.20 -3.38
N LYS A 100 10.15 -5.47 -4.58
CA LYS A 100 10.65 -6.79 -4.94
C LYS A 100 12.14 -6.97 -4.62
N LYS A 101 12.90 -5.86 -4.68
CA LYS A 101 14.36 -5.90 -4.60
C LYS A 101 14.87 -4.89 -3.57
N ALA A 102 16.02 -5.21 -2.97
CA ALA A 102 16.65 -4.35 -1.99
C ALA A 102 16.99 -2.95 -2.53
N VAL A 103 17.41 -2.87 -3.80
CA VAL A 103 17.72 -1.56 -4.42
C VAL A 103 16.47 -0.70 -4.56
N GLN A 104 15.34 -1.31 -4.87
CA GLN A 104 14.06 -0.59 -4.95
C GLN A 104 13.64 -0.08 -3.56
N ALA A 105 13.80 -0.92 -2.54
CA ALA A 105 13.48 -0.54 -1.16
C ALA A 105 14.30 0.67 -0.72
N GLU A 106 15.58 0.70 -1.06
CA GLU A 106 16.47 1.82 -0.74
C GLU A 106 16.00 3.12 -1.38
N ILE A 107 15.60 3.07 -2.65
CA ILE A 107 15.09 4.24 -3.37
C ILE A 107 13.77 4.71 -2.74
N LEU A 108 12.86 3.80 -2.42
CA LEU A 108 11.58 4.16 -1.81
C LEU A 108 11.77 4.86 -0.46
N ARG A 109 12.72 4.40 0.36
CA ARG A 109 13.02 5.07 1.63
C ARG A 109 13.52 6.50 1.43
N LYS A 110 14.38 6.70 0.44
CA LYS A 110 14.91 8.04 0.11
C LYS A 110 13.82 8.99 -0.37
N ILE A 111 12.80 8.48 -1.03
CA ILE A 111 11.68 9.27 -1.56
C ILE A 111 10.68 9.65 -0.49
N GLY A 112 10.59 8.88 0.59
CA GLY A 112 9.68 9.23 1.68
C GLY A 112 9.01 8.07 2.39
N ALA A 113 9.22 6.82 1.97
CA ALA A 113 8.66 5.69 2.69
C ALA A 113 9.28 5.57 4.08
N ASN A 114 8.46 5.44 5.10
CA ASN A 114 8.90 5.23 6.47
C ASN A 114 9.40 3.80 6.67
N GLU A 115 8.80 2.86 5.95
CA GLU A 115 9.20 1.46 5.96
C GLU A 115 8.98 0.86 4.58
N VAL A 116 9.81 -0.09 4.19
CA VAL A 116 9.63 -0.85 2.96
C VAL A 116 9.64 -2.33 3.28
N ILE A 117 8.64 -3.03 2.77
CA ILE A 117 8.47 -4.46 2.95
C ILE A 117 8.82 -5.15 1.63
N CYS A 118 9.62 -6.22 1.71
CA CYS A 118 9.92 -7.11 0.59
C CYS A 118 9.35 -8.50 0.92
N PRO A 119 8.05 -8.74 0.67
CA PRO A 119 7.36 -9.92 1.20
C PRO A 119 7.97 -11.25 0.78
N GLU A 120 8.33 -11.40 -0.49
CA GLU A 120 8.90 -12.65 -0.98
C GLU A 120 10.25 -12.95 -0.34
N GLN A 121 11.11 -11.95 -0.22
CA GLN A 121 12.42 -12.09 0.43
C GLN A 121 12.27 -12.41 1.91
N GLU A 122 11.41 -11.68 2.62
CA GLU A 122 11.19 -11.88 4.06
C GLU A 122 10.66 -13.26 4.37
N ILE A 123 9.69 -13.73 3.58
CA ILE A 123 9.12 -15.08 3.76
C ILE A 123 10.14 -16.15 3.41
N ALA A 124 10.91 -15.97 2.34
CA ALA A 124 11.95 -16.93 1.96
C ALA A 124 13.02 -17.06 3.05
N GLU A 125 13.46 -15.94 3.63
CA GLU A 125 14.44 -15.94 4.71
C GLU A 125 13.93 -16.68 5.96
N LYS A 126 12.71 -16.37 6.39
CA LYS A 126 12.07 -17.03 7.53
C LYS A 126 11.87 -18.53 7.28
N THR A 127 11.45 -18.88 6.07
CA THR A 127 11.25 -20.29 5.71
C THR A 127 12.56 -21.06 5.70
N ALA A 128 13.62 -20.46 5.13
CA ALA A 128 14.93 -21.09 5.09
C ALA A 128 15.47 -21.36 6.49
N VAL A 129 15.33 -20.42 7.42
CA VAL A 129 15.75 -20.58 8.80
C VAL A 129 14.99 -21.72 9.49
N ARG A 130 13.67 -21.80 9.27
CA ARG A 130 12.83 -22.84 9.87
C ARG A 130 13.25 -24.26 9.44
N TYR A 131 13.64 -24.42 8.19
CA TYR A 131 13.97 -25.73 7.61
C TYR A 131 15.47 -25.98 7.41
N ASN A 132 16.27 -25.18 8.00
CA ASN A 132 17.73 -25.32 7.92
C ASN A 132 18.20 -26.58 8.67
#